data_e63169dbce7aad4b9e5e13a041996496
#
_entry.id   e63169dbce7aad4b9e5e13a041996496
#
_cell.length_a   1.000
_cell.length_b   1.000
_cell.length_c   1.000
_cell.angle_alpha   90.00
_cell.angle_beta   90.00
_cell.angle_gamma   90.00
#
_symmetry.space_group_name_H-M   'P 1'
#
loop_
_entity.id
_entity.type
_entity.pdbx_description
1 polymer ?
#
loop_
_entity_poly.entity_id
_entity_poly.type
_entity_poly.pdbx_seq_one_letter_code
_entity_poly.pdbx_strand_id
1 'polypeptide(L)'
;FLKKIDESELIEINNSIKNIYQDILISENIEDNVKSSILKYLLRLIESIDQYAITGSEAIIEVLENTVGHMYFNHEYKEFMSNTETGKNLLSKMGEVAKKVTCFTGILELANKGFELIENIKDFNN
;
A
#
# COMPACT_ATOMS: atom_id res chain seq x y z
N PHE A 1 2.83 -21.89 8.60
CA PHE A 1 4.07 -21.39 9.19
C PHE A 1 4.05 -19.88 9.26
N LEU A 2 3.99 -19.38 10.48
CA LEU A 2 4.15 -17.96 10.69
C LEU A 2 5.66 -17.65 10.66
N LYS A 3 6.08 -16.89 9.68
CA LYS A 3 7.43 -16.38 9.60
C LYS A 3 7.66 -15.48 10.82
N LYS A 4 8.75 -15.71 11.55
CA LYS A 4 9.13 -14.82 12.64
C LYS A 4 9.57 -13.49 12.02
N ILE A 5 8.83 -12.42 12.34
CA ILE A 5 9.10 -11.10 11.79
C ILE A 5 10.18 -10.41 12.63
N ASP A 6 11.13 -9.80 11.94
CA ASP A 6 12.05 -8.87 12.58
C ASP A 6 11.31 -7.56 12.83
N GLU A 7 10.94 -7.32 14.09
CA GLU A 7 10.19 -6.12 14.48
C GLU A 7 10.97 -4.83 14.21
N SER A 8 12.29 -4.85 14.30
CA SER A 8 13.09 -3.65 14.04
C SER A 8 13.02 -3.24 12.58
N GLU A 9 13.04 -4.19 11.65
CA GLU A 9 12.87 -3.91 10.22
C GLU A 9 11.46 -3.38 9.92
N LEU A 10 10.46 -3.96 10.57
CA LEU A 10 9.07 -3.54 10.40
C LEU A 10 8.86 -2.11 10.91
N ILE A 11 9.45 -1.75 12.04
CA ILE A 11 9.43 -0.39 12.59
C ILE A 11 10.09 0.59 11.62
N GLU A 12 11.21 0.21 11.04
CA GLU A 12 11.95 1.05 10.08
C GLU A 12 11.12 1.34 8.84
N ILE A 13 10.47 0.32 8.29
CA ILE A 13 9.56 0.48 7.15
C ILE A 13 8.39 1.37 7.54
N ASN A 14 7.83 1.16 8.71
CA ASN A 14 6.71 1.96 9.21
C ASN A 14 7.07 3.44 9.35
N ASN A 15 8.28 3.74 9.80
CA ASN A 15 8.76 5.12 9.88
C ASN A 15 8.83 5.77 8.49
N SER A 16 9.26 5.02 7.48
CA SER A 16 9.25 5.48 6.09
C SER A 16 7.83 5.76 5.59
N ILE A 17 6.88 4.89 5.94
CA ILE A 17 5.46 5.07 5.59
C ILE A 17 4.88 6.31 6.29
N LYS A 18 5.24 6.54 7.55
CA LYS A 18 4.82 7.75 8.30
C LYS A 18 5.34 9.02 7.64
N ASN A 19 6.55 9.00 7.11
CA ASN A 19 7.11 10.14 6.38
C ASN A 19 6.32 10.40 5.08
N ILE A 20 5.97 9.34 4.36
CA ILE A 20 5.14 9.45 3.16
C ILE A 20 3.76 10.02 3.51
N TYR A 21 3.18 9.57 4.62
CA TYR A 21 1.90 10.09 5.12
C TYR A 21 1.96 11.61 5.32
N GLN A 22 3.01 12.10 5.97
CA GLN A 22 3.20 13.54 6.20
C GLN A 22 3.37 14.30 4.89
N ASP A 23 4.14 13.76 3.95
CA ASP A 23 4.35 14.38 2.64
C ASP A 23 3.02 14.50 1.88
N ILE A 24 2.18 13.48 1.92
CA ILE A 24 0.88 13.51 1.27
C ILE A 24 -0.05 14.50 1.98
N LEU A 25 -0.02 14.52 3.30
CA LEU A 25 -0.88 15.39 4.10
C LEU A 25 -0.67 16.87 3.75
N ILE A 26 0.57 17.28 3.56
CA ILE A 26 0.90 18.68 3.24
C ILE A 26 0.91 18.97 1.74
N SER A 27 0.76 17.99 0.88
CA SER A 27 0.77 18.17 -0.57
C SER A 27 -0.46 18.94 -1.03
N GLU A 28 -0.26 19.92 -1.89
CA GLU A 28 -1.36 20.71 -2.50
C GLU A 28 -1.73 20.21 -3.89
N ASN A 29 -0.97 19.25 -4.42
CA ASN A 29 -1.09 18.79 -5.82
C ASN A 29 -1.96 17.55 -5.99
N ILE A 30 -2.53 17.03 -4.90
CA ILE A 30 -3.36 15.84 -4.92
C ILE A 30 -4.82 16.25 -4.75
N GLU A 31 -5.69 15.74 -5.61
CA GLU A 31 -7.13 16.00 -5.53
C GLU A 31 -7.68 15.50 -4.18
N ASP A 32 -8.58 16.27 -3.56
CA ASP A 32 -9.02 16.05 -2.18
C ASP A 32 -9.60 14.66 -1.92
N ASN A 33 -10.41 14.12 -2.82
CA ASN A 33 -11.02 12.80 -2.65
C ASN A 33 -9.97 11.69 -2.69
N VAL A 34 -9.01 11.81 -3.60
CA VAL A 34 -7.90 10.85 -3.71
C VAL A 34 -7.01 10.93 -2.48
N LYS A 35 -6.65 12.15 -2.08
CA LYS A 35 -5.84 12.40 -0.89
C LYS A 35 -6.48 11.81 0.36
N SER A 36 -7.76 12.04 0.55
CA SER A 36 -8.53 11.51 1.69
C SER A 36 -8.50 9.99 1.73
N SER A 37 -8.70 9.34 0.58
CA SER A 37 -8.65 7.87 0.49
C SER A 37 -7.27 7.32 0.78
N ILE A 38 -6.23 7.93 0.23
CA ILE A 38 -4.84 7.50 0.44
C ILE A 38 -4.50 7.61 1.92
N LEU A 39 -4.78 8.74 2.55
CA LEU A 39 -4.47 8.98 3.96
C LEU A 39 -5.21 7.98 4.86
N LYS A 40 -6.47 7.67 4.54
CA LYS A 40 -7.27 6.70 5.29
C LYS A 40 -6.60 5.31 5.29
N TYR A 41 -6.21 4.81 4.13
CA TYR A 41 -5.59 3.48 4.03
C TYR A 41 -4.18 3.46 4.61
N LEU A 42 -3.41 4.54 4.43
CA LEU A 42 -2.10 4.68 5.03
C LEU A 42 -2.17 4.67 6.55
N LEU A 43 -3.12 5.40 7.13
CA LEU A 43 -3.30 5.44 8.58
C LEU A 43 -3.64 4.06 9.13
N ARG A 44 -4.51 3.33 8.46
CA ARG A 44 -4.84 1.95 8.83
C ARG A 44 -3.63 1.03 8.79
N LEU A 45 -2.80 1.18 7.77
CA LEU A 45 -1.57 0.39 7.65
C LEU A 45 -0.60 0.71 8.78
N ILE A 46 -0.37 1.99 9.05
CA ILE A 46 0.49 2.45 10.14
C ILE A 46 0.01 1.88 11.48
N GLU A 47 -1.28 2.00 11.77
CA GLU A 47 -1.87 1.49 13.00
C GLU A 47 -1.74 -0.02 13.12
N SER A 48 -1.97 -0.75 12.05
CA SER A 48 -1.84 -2.21 12.06
C SER A 48 -0.40 -2.66 12.32
N ILE A 49 0.58 -1.93 11.81
CA ILE A 49 1.99 -2.20 12.07
C ILE A 49 2.34 -1.85 13.51
N ASP A 50 1.90 -0.69 14.01
CA ASP A 50 2.12 -0.27 15.40
C ASP A 50 1.54 -1.28 16.39
N GLN A 51 0.43 -1.93 16.05
CA GLN A 51 -0.24 -2.90 16.92
C GLN A 51 0.17 -4.34 16.64
N TYR A 52 1.18 -4.56 15.83
CA TYR A 52 1.58 -5.91 15.40
C TYR A 52 1.76 -6.89 16.57
N ALA A 53 2.37 -6.45 17.67
CA ALA A 53 2.61 -7.29 18.85
C ALA A 53 1.30 -7.81 19.47
N ILE A 54 0.18 -7.12 19.26
CA ILE A 54 -1.14 -7.46 19.80
C ILE A 54 -1.99 -8.19 18.77
N THR A 55 -2.07 -7.65 17.55
CA THR A 55 -3.00 -8.12 16.52
C THR A 55 -2.40 -9.11 15.54
N GLY A 56 -1.07 -9.19 15.46
CA GLY A 56 -0.37 -10.10 14.56
C GLY A 56 -0.39 -9.66 13.11
N SER A 57 0.09 -10.55 12.25
CA SER A 57 0.24 -10.29 10.81
C SER A 57 -1.07 -10.17 10.06
N GLU A 58 -2.13 -10.83 10.52
CA GLU A 58 -3.42 -10.88 9.81
C GLU A 58 -4.03 -9.50 9.62
N ALA A 59 -3.94 -8.63 10.63
CA ALA A 59 -4.46 -7.27 10.53
C ALA A 59 -3.74 -6.46 9.46
N ILE A 60 -2.42 -6.63 9.36
CA ILE A 60 -1.61 -5.97 8.34
C ILE A 60 -1.99 -6.46 6.94
N ILE A 61 -2.12 -7.78 6.78
CA ILE A 61 -2.49 -8.39 5.50
C ILE A 61 -3.87 -7.89 5.05
N GLU A 62 -4.83 -7.84 5.95
CA GLU A 62 -6.17 -7.34 5.66
C GLU A 62 -6.14 -5.91 5.13
N VAL A 63 -5.37 -5.02 5.75
CA VAL A 63 -5.24 -3.64 5.30
C VAL A 63 -4.60 -3.58 3.92
N LEU A 64 -3.55 -4.37 3.67
CA LEU A 64 -2.91 -4.43 2.36
C LEU A 64 -3.89 -4.90 1.28
N GLU A 65 -4.67 -5.93 1.56
CA GLU A 65 -5.68 -6.44 0.64
C GLU A 65 -6.75 -5.39 0.33
N ASN A 66 -7.23 -4.69 1.36
CA ASN A 66 -8.23 -3.63 1.20
C ASN A 66 -7.69 -2.47 0.36
N THR A 67 -6.44 -2.10 0.59
CA THR A 67 -5.78 -1.04 -0.18
C THR A 67 -5.67 -1.41 -1.66
N VAL A 68 -5.20 -2.62 -1.93
CA VAL A 68 -5.08 -3.13 -3.31
C VAL A 68 -6.45 -3.23 -3.96
N GLY A 69 -7.45 -3.74 -3.25
CA GLY A 69 -8.82 -3.83 -3.76
C GLY A 69 -9.39 -2.46 -4.14
N HIS A 70 -9.16 -1.46 -3.30
CA HIS A 70 -9.60 -0.09 -3.58
C HIS A 70 -8.97 0.46 -4.87
N MET A 71 -7.69 0.15 -5.09
CA MET A 71 -6.98 0.56 -6.29
C MET A 71 -7.59 0.00 -7.59
N TYR A 72 -8.13 -1.21 -7.54
CA TYR A 72 -8.81 -1.80 -8.71
C TYR A 72 -10.06 -1.03 -9.12
N PHE A 73 -10.78 -0.49 -8.16
CA PHE A 73 -12.09 0.11 -8.40
C PHE A 73 -12.07 1.63 -8.45
N ASN A 74 -10.95 2.25 -8.09
CA ASN A 74 -10.81 3.70 -8.10
C ASN A 74 -9.68 4.11 -9.05
N HIS A 75 -10.07 4.62 -10.22
CA HIS A 75 -9.12 5.00 -11.26
C HIS A 75 -8.12 6.07 -10.80
N GLU A 76 -8.57 7.07 -10.09
CA GLU A 76 -7.73 8.19 -9.65
C GLU A 76 -6.71 7.73 -8.60
N TYR A 77 -7.12 6.87 -7.69
CA TYR A 77 -6.21 6.26 -6.71
C TYR A 77 -5.15 5.42 -7.43
N LYS A 78 -5.57 4.60 -8.37
CA LYS A 78 -4.67 3.79 -9.18
C LYS A 78 -3.67 4.64 -9.94
N GLU A 79 -4.13 5.73 -10.57
CA GLU A 79 -3.27 6.67 -11.29
C GLU A 79 -2.21 7.28 -10.36
N PHE A 80 -2.62 7.71 -9.18
CA PHE A 80 -1.68 8.23 -8.19
C PHE A 80 -0.60 7.19 -7.84
N MET A 81 -1.01 5.97 -7.52
CA MET A 81 -0.09 4.92 -7.09
C MET A 81 0.84 4.44 -8.20
N SER A 82 0.37 4.46 -9.44
CA SER A 82 1.11 3.94 -10.58
C SER A 82 2.01 4.97 -11.26
N ASN A 83 1.59 6.24 -11.26
CA ASN A 83 2.19 7.27 -12.13
C ASN A 83 2.87 8.41 -11.39
N THR A 84 2.78 8.48 -10.06
CA THR A 84 3.54 9.47 -9.29
C THR A 84 4.70 8.82 -8.58
N GLU A 85 5.77 9.57 -8.34
CA GLU A 85 6.91 9.08 -7.57
C GLU A 85 6.52 8.72 -6.14
N THR A 86 5.71 9.56 -5.51
CA THR A 86 5.21 9.30 -4.15
C THR A 86 4.39 8.01 -4.10
N GLY A 87 3.49 7.82 -5.07
CA GLY A 87 2.68 6.62 -5.16
C GLY A 87 3.50 5.36 -5.40
N LYS A 88 4.47 5.43 -6.30
CA LYS A 88 5.38 4.31 -6.57
C LYS A 88 6.22 3.94 -5.36
N ASN A 89 6.71 4.95 -4.64
CA ASN A 89 7.47 4.73 -3.41
C ASN A 89 6.60 4.10 -2.34
N LEU A 90 5.35 4.56 -2.19
CA LEU A 90 4.39 3.96 -1.27
C LEU A 90 4.11 2.51 -1.62
N LEU A 91 3.89 2.21 -2.88
CA LEU A 91 3.65 0.85 -3.35
C LEU A 91 4.84 -0.07 -3.06
N SER A 92 6.06 0.45 -3.23
CA SER A 92 7.29 -0.27 -2.89
C SER A 92 7.37 -0.58 -1.40
N LYS A 93 7.03 0.37 -0.54
CA LYS A 93 7.01 0.17 0.92
C LYS A 93 5.94 -0.83 1.34
N MET A 94 4.77 -0.79 0.72
CA MET A 94 3.72 -1.78 0.95
C MET A 94 4.20 -3.19 0.56
N GLY A 95 4.94 -3.30 -0.53
CA GLY A 95 5.57 -4.55 -0.96
C GLY A 95 6.58 -5.08 0.06
N GLU A 96 7.39 -4.20 0.63
CA GLU A 96 8.34 -4.58 1.68
C GLU A 96 7.61 -5.10 2.93
N VAL A 97 6.52 -4.44 3.34
CA VAL A 97 5.68 -4.91 4.45
C VAL A 97 5.10 -6.28 4.13
N ALA A 98 4.55 -6.47 2.94
CA ALA A 98 3.97 -7.74 2.52
C ALA A 98 4.99 -8.88 2.60
N LYS A 99 6.22 -8.65 2.14
CA LYS A 99 7.30 -9.64 2.21
C LYS A 99 7.66 -10.00 3.65
N LYS A 100 7.59 -9.05 4.57
CA LYS A 100 7.90 -9.29 5.98
C LYS A 100 6.82 -10.08 6.70
N VAL A 101 5.56 -9.81 6.39
CA VAL A 101 4.42 -10.41 7.11
C VAL A 101 3.93 -11.71 6.49
N THR A 102 4.34 -12.03 5.27
CA THR A 102 3.93 -13.27 4.59
C THR A 102 5.14 -14.03 4.07
N CYS A 103 5.04 -15.35 4.02
CA CYS A 103 6.00 -16.17 3.29
C CYS A 103 5.70 -16.18 1.79
N PHE A 104 4.66 -15.45 1.40
CA PHE A 104 4.11 -15.45 0.05
C PHE A 104 4.03 -14.02 -0.45
N THR A 105 4.67 -13.75 -1.58
CA THR A 105 4.68 -12.42 -2.21
C THR A 105 3.47 -12.20 -3.12
N GLY A 106 2.48 -13.09 -3.05
CA GLY A 106 1.35 -13.11 -3.96
C GLY A 106 0.49 -11.85 -3.96
N ILE A 107 0.38 -11.17 -2.82
CA ILE A 107 -0.40 -9.93 -2.74
C ILE A 107 0.20 -8.86 -3.66
N LEU A 108 1.52 -8.68 -3.62
CA LEU A 108 2.19 -7.71 -4.47
C LEU A 108 2.17 -8.12 -5.94
N GLU A 109 2.40 -9.40 -6.22
CA GLU A 109 2.32 -9.94 -7.58
C GLU A 109 0.91 -9.80 -8.13
N LEU A 110 -0.10 -10.05 -7.31
CA LEU A 110 -1.50 -9.90 -7.71
C LEU A 110 -1.82 -8.44 -8.04
N ALA A 111 -1.33 -7.50 -7.23
CA ALA A 111 -1.49 -6.08 -7.48
C ALA A 111 -0.83 -5.67 -8.79
N ASN A 112 0.41 -6.10 -9.01
CA ASN A 112 1.15 -5.81 -10.24
C ASN A 112 0.47 -6.40 -11.47
N LYS A 113 0.03 -7.66 -11.39
CA LYS A 113 -0.70 -8.30 -12.48
C LYS A 113 -2.02 -7.61 -12.75
N GLY A 114 -2.71 -7.19 -11.71
CA GLY A 114 -3.95 -6.44 -11.84
C GLY A 114 -3.74 -5.12 -12.56
N PHE A 115 -2.68 -4.38 -12.22
CA PHE A 115 -2.32 -3.14 -12.89
C PHE A 115 -1.98 -3.36 -14.36
N GLU A 116 -1.18 -4.36 -14.66
CA GLU A 116 -0.85 -4.74 -16.03
C GLU A 116 -2.10 -5.07 -16.84
N LEU A 117 -3.02 -5.84 -16.26
CA LEU A 117 -4.26 -6.22 -16.92
C LEU A 117 -5.13 -5.01 -17.24
N ILE A 118 -5.27 -4.08 -16.29
CA ILE A 118 -6.04 -2.86 -16.46
C ILE A 118 -5.40 -1.96 -17.52
N GLU A 119 -4.09 -1.85 -17.53
CA GLU A 119 -3.36 -1.08 -18.53
C GLU A 119 -3.51 -1.70 -19.93
N ASN A 120 -3.43 -3.01 -20.03
CA ASN A 120 -3.65 -3.71 -21.30
C ASN A 120 -5.06 -3.50 -21.84
N ILE A 121 -6.08 -3.54 -20.97
CA ILE A 121 -7.46 -3.24 -21.35
C ILE A 121 -7.59 -1.79 -21.84
N LYS A 122 -6.95 -0.85 -21.14
CA LYS A 122 -6.94 0.56 -21.47
C LYS A 122 -6.30 0.80 -22.84
N ASP A 123 -5.18 0.17 -23.10
CA ASP A 123 -4.46 0.24 -24.38
C ASP A 123 -5.28 -0.38 -25.52
N PHE A 124 -5.97 -1.47 -25.21
CA PHE A 124 -6.83 -2.16 -26.18
C PHE A 124 -8.04 -1.30 -26.59
N ASN A 125 -8.57 -0.52 -25.67
CA ASN A 125 -9.75 0.34 -25.90
C ASN A 125 -9.40 1.70 -26.51
N ASN A 126 -8.16 2.01 -26.62
CA ASN A 126 -7.66 3.19 -27.30
C ASN A 126 -7.26 2.83 -28.73
#